data_5f561990804feaed62fb9899e1993d9c
#
_entry.id   5f561990804feaed62fb9899e1993d9c
#
_cell.length_a   1.000
_cell.length_b   1.000
_cell.length_c   1.000
_cell.angle_alpha   90.00
_cell.angle_beta   90.00
_cell.angle_gamma   90.00
#
_symmetry.space_group_name_H-M   'P 1'
#
loop_
_entity.id
_entity.type
_entity.pdbx_description
1 polymer ?
#
loop_
_entity_poly.entity_id
_entity_poly.type
_entity_poly.pdbx_seq_one_letter_code
_entity_poly.pdbx_strand_id
1 'polypeptide(L)'
;MQHTGRRVVKVGVCARLWTPVLHAARIVAVALFAVAGTGIPVVLAEESPPDRGQLLDVHAGGRAVPGLTPGDWDYGWPGAYFEARFSGSAVDIHLSDYQSALAVLIDGQEMKRLDHPGAGVQEIRGLADGEHTIRLIKINESYSDHATFGGFYIPAGETPLPAPTRTRQIEFIGDSETLGLSNLSKRRQCEGSEIVDQTDTRLSFAARTAAHFDADYQIVAMSSRGLLRNYAGLNAPNNMQTYYERAFPYVADKVYQRPASWAPSVVVISLGTNDFSVGLQDGEPWADMDAFRAAYIDSYVAFVGRLRALDPGAYFVLTAKDGYAKEVQAVYDRLQASGETRVAFVHFTGLSLMACNYHPDVGDHASMASAIIAAIDAAGSVWASGGDPVVTGSTVPHAN
;
A
#
# COMPACT_ATOMS: atom_id res chain seq x y z
N MET A 1 -12.38 36.25 54.03
CA MET A 1 -11.22 37.12 53.68
C MET A 1 -10.12 36.20 53.18
N GLN A 2 -9.90 36.14 51.90
CA GLN A 2 -8.65 36.22 51.19
C GLN A 2 -8.92 35.86 49.71
N HIS A 3 -8.74 36.90 48.89
CA HIS A 3 -8.77 36.80 47.44
C HIS A 3 -7.51 36.12 46.94
N THR A 4 -7.63 35.17 45.97
CA THR A 4 -6.52 34.80 45.09
C THR A 4 -6.97 34.89 43.64
N GLY A 5 -6.31 35.80 42.94
CA GLY A 5 -6.65 36.22 41.59
C GLY A 5 -6.34 35.14 40.51
N ARG A 6 -7.25 35.04 39.55
CA ARG A 6 -7.05 34.36 38.28
C ARG A 6 -6.14 35.20 37.37
N ARG A 7 -4.96 34.69 36.99
CA ARG A 7 -4.17 35.25 35.90
C ARG A 7 -4.76 34.73 34.58
N VAL A 8 -5.29 35.64 33.81
CA VAL A 8 -5.66 35.40 32.40
C VAL A 8 -4.37 35.52 31.55
N VAL A 9 -3.93 34.46 30.95
CA VAL A 9 -2.86 34.46 29.93
C VAL A 9 -3.51 34.78 28.59
N LYS A 10 -3.26 35.98 28.07
CA LYS A 10 -3.61 36.36 26.71
C LYS A 10 -2.61 35.68 25.75
N VAL A 11 -3.06 34.73 24.96
CA VAL A 11 -2.33 34.21 23.83
C VAL A 11 -2.52 35.15 22.63
N GLY A 12 -1.44 35.87 22.29
CA GLY A 12 -1.43 36.76 21.13
C GLY A 12 -1.39 35.91 19.84
N VAL A 13 -2.41 36.05 19.00
CA VAL A 13 -2.45 35.51 17.65
C VAL A 13 -1.59 36.40 16.77
N CYS A 14 -0.42 35.93 16.37
CA CYS A 14 0.42 36.57 15.36
C CYS A 14 -0.11 36.18 13.96
N ALA A 15 -0.94 37.02 13.38
CA ALA A 15 -1.34 36.90 11.98
C ALA A 15 -0.15 37.28 11.10
N ARG A 16 0.53 36.31 10.50
CA ARG A 16 1.47 36.56 9.42
C ARG A 16 0.69 36.70 8.09
N LEU A 17 0.67 37.91 7.59
CA LEU A 17 0.19 38.26 6.26
C LEU A 17 1.10 37.56 5.22
N TRP A 18 0.54 36.69 4.44
CA TRP A 18 1.16 36.15 3.23
C TRP A 18 1.04 37.18 2.12
N THR A 19 2.16 37.74 1.68
CA THR A 19 2.23 38.49 0.42
C THR A 19 2.50 37.52 -0.72
N PRO A 20 1.72 37.58 -1.83
CA PRO A 20 2.00 36.73 -3.00
C PRO A 20 3.26 37.26 -3.70
N VAL A 21 4.27 36.42 -3.86
CA VAL A 21 5.44 36.70 -4.69
C VAL A 21 5.00 36.55 -6.15
N LEU A 22 4.79 37.71 -6.78
CA LEU A 22 4.64 37.79 -8.24
C LEU A 22 5.98 37.42 -8.90
N HIS A 23 6.01 36.29 -9.60
CA HIS A 23 7.12 35.95 -10.49
C HIS A 23 7.06 36.87 -11.71
N ALA A 24 7.88 37.89 -11.71
CA ALA A 24 8.12 38.75 -12.86
C ALA A 24 8.85 37.92 -13.94
N ALA A 25 8.15 37.58 -15.02
CA ALA A 25 8.80 37.08 -16.23
C ALA A 25 9.74 38.14 -16.77
N ARG A 26 11.05 37.92 -16.71
CA ARG A 26 12.03 38.74 -17.36
C ARG A 26 11.98 38.49 -18.86
N ILE A 27 11.32 39.39 -19.58
CA ILE A 27 11.46 39.49 -21.03
C ILE A 27 12.85 40.05 -21.30
N VAL A 28 13.77 39.22 -21.78
CA VAL A 28 15.04 39.67 -22.31
C VAL A 28 14.79 40.23 -23.72
N ALA A 29 14.77 41.55 -23.84
CA ALA A 29 14.77 42.19 -25.14
C ALA A 29 16.16 42.03 -25.78
N VAL A 30 16.27 41.19 -26.78
CA VAL A 30 17.46 41.07 -27.61
C VAL A 30 17.48 42.20 -28.61
N ALA A 31 18.36 43.19 -28.42
CA ALA A 31 18.63 44.23 -29.41
C ALA A 31 19.36 43.59 -30.60
N LEU A 32 18.71 43.57 -31.77
CA LEU A 32 19.33 43.17 -33.04
C LEU A 32 20.31 44.28 -33.48
N PHE A 33 21.59 44.06 -33.32
CA PHE A 33 22.62 44.78 -34.08
C PHE A 33 22.89 44.01 -35.35
N ALA A 34 22.47 44.56 -36.49
CA ALA A 34 22.80 44.03 -37.80
C ALA A 34 24.27 44.33 -38.11
N VAL A 35 25.16 43.38 -37.93
CA VAL A 35 26.49 43.38 -38.48
C VAL A 35 26.49 42.46 -39.71
N ALA A 36 26.66 43.03 -40.87
CA ALA A 36 26.86 42.28 -42.11
C ALA A 36 28.23 41.63 -42.05
N GLY A 37 28.25 40.37 -41.69
CA GLY A 37 29.45 39.50 -41.69
C GLY A 37 29.00 38.10 -42.17
N THR A 38 29.76 37.51 -43.09
CA THR A 38 29.57 36.21 -43.70
C THR A 38 29.32 35.16 -42.64
N GLY A 39 28.03 34.88 -42.35
CA GLY A 39 27.64 33.95 -41.31
C GLY A 39 27.80 32.51 -41.77
N ILE A 40 28.69 31.77 -41.15
CA ILE A 40 28.63 30.33 -41.11
C ILE A 40 27.40 30.00 -40.24
N PRO A 41 26.40 29.24 -40.74
CA PRO A 41 25.27 28.83 -39.89
C PRO A 41 25.86 27.97 -38.74
N VAL A 42 25.78 28.46 -37.52
CA VAL A 42 25.96 27.61 -36.33
C VAL A 42 24.70 26.76 -36.26
N VAL A 43 24.79 25.57 -36.78
CA VAL A 43 23.80 24.52 -36.51
C VAL A 43 24.01 24.19 -35.02
N LEU A 44 23.17 24.72 -34.16
CA LEU A 44 23.04 24.21 -32.83
C LEU A 44 22.60 22.75 -33.01
N ALA A 45 23.50 21.83 -32.74
CA ALA A 45 23.14 20.42 -32.62
C ALA A 45 22.08 20.37 -31.52
N GLU A 46 20.85 20.05 -31.88
CA GLU A 46 19.82 19.69 -30.95
C GLU A 46 20.36 18.42 -30.24
N GLU A 47 20.77 18.56 -28.96
CA GLU A 47 21.13 17.40 -28.17
C GLU A 47 19.95 16.44 -28.22
N SER A 48 20.16 15.31 -28.89
CA SER A 48 19.19 14.23 -28.87
C SER A 48 18.88 13.92 -27.39
N PRO A 49 17.61 13.77 -27.00
CA PRO A 49 17.28 13.37 -25.65
C PRO A 49 18.10 12.13 -25.31
N PRO A 50 18.63 12.02 -24.08
CA PRO A 50 19.43 10.88 -23.69
C PRO A 50 18.68 9.60 -24.04
N ASP A 51 19.38 8.66 -24.67
CA ASP A 51 18.82 7.36 -25.03
C ASP A 51 18.34 6.68 -23.73
N ARG A 52 17.03 6.65 -23.55
CA ARG A 52 16.41 6.05 -22.35
C ARG A 52 16.50 4.54 -22.34
N GLY A 53 17.06 3.95 -23.39
CA GLY A 53 17.01 2.51 -23.58
C GLY A 53 15.61 2.01 -24.01
N GLN A 54 15.40 0.70 -23.92
CA GLN A 54 14.16 0.04 -24.30
C GLN A 54 13.24 -0.13 -23.07
N LEU A 55 12.02 0.39 -23.14
CA LEU A 55 10.99 0.21 -22.12
C LEU A 55 10.55 -1.26 -22.05
N LEU A 56 10.48 -1.81 -20.84
CA LEU A 56 9.98 -3.15 -20.58
C LEU A 56 8.45 -3.18 -20.45
N ASP A 57 7.86 -4.33 -20.78
CA ASP A 57 6.50 -4.65 -20.39
C ASP A 57 6.43 -4.88 -18.87
N VAL A 58 5.46 -4.24 -18.21
CA VAL A 58 5.37 -4.19 -16.74
C VAL A 58 4.06 -4.78 -16.26
N HIS A 59 4.16 -5.72 -15.35
CA HIS A 59 3.05 -6.11 -14.49
C HIS A 59 2.98 -5.16 -13.29
N ALA A 60 1.87 -4.43 -13.17
CA ALA A 60 1.61 -3.53 -12.03
C ALA A 60 0.64 -4.19 -11.06
N GLY A 61 1.08 -4.40 -9.82
CA GLY A 61 0.27 -4.96 -8.74
C GLY A 61 0.05 -3.96 -7.61
N GLY A 62 -0.78 -4.35 -6.66
CA GLY A 62 -1.28 -3.42 -5.67
C GLY A 62 -2.34 -2.49 -6.27
N ARG A 63 -2.67 -1.41 -5.58
CA ARG A 63 -3.60 -0.41 -6.10
C ARG A 63 -2.80 0.71 -6.80
N ALA A 64 -2.20 0.37 -7.96
CA ALA A 64 -1.59 1.30 -8.89
C ALA A 64 -2.57 1.63 -10.02
N VAL A 65 -2.50 2.84 -10.55
CA VAL A 65 -3.37 3.29 -11.65
C VAL A 65 -2.50 3.85 -12.79
N PRO A 66 -2.96 3.78 -14.05
CA PRO A 66 -2.23 4.40 -15.16
C PRO A 66 -1.98 5.89 -14.90
N GLY A 67 -0.73 6.33 -15.10
CA GLY A 67 -0.31 7.71 -14.99
C GLY A 67 -0.72 8.57 -16.21
N LEU A 68 -0.31 9.82 -16.19
CA LEU A 68 -0.61 10.76 -17.29
C LEU A 68 0.18 10.47 -18.56
N THR A 69 1.41 9.99 -18.43
CA THR A 69 2.26 9.60 -19.57
C THR A 69 2.03 8.12 -19.86
N PRO A 70 1.86 7.71 -21.14
CA PRO A 70 1.75 6.30 -21.48
C PRO A 70 2.96 5.49 -20.97
N GLY A 71 2.69 4.43 -20.23
CA GLY A 71 3.71 3.59 -19.58
C GLY A 71 4.01 3.96 -18.13
N ASP A 72 3.60 5.15 -17.66
CA ASP A 72 3.71 5.53 -16.26
C ASP A 72 2.57 4.92 -15.43
N TRP A 73 2.87 4.73 -14.14
CA TRP A 73 1.91 4.27 -13.14
C TRP A 73 1.98 5.16 -11.90
N ASP A 74 0.82 5.64 -11.45
CA ASP A 74 0.71 6.36 -10.19
C ASP A 74 0.31 5.40 -9.07
N TYR A 75 0.92 5.57 -7.90
CA TYR A 75 0.71 4.71 -6.74
C TYR A 75 0.81 5.48 -5.42
N GLY A 76 0.16 4.97 -4.37
CA GLY A 76 0.20 5.59 -3.04
C GLY A 76 -0.02 4.58 -1.91
N TRP A 77 -0.78 3.52 -2.16
CA TRP A 77 -1.05 2.49 -1.16
C TRP A 77 0.19 1.65 -0.85
N PRO A 78 0.37 1.20 0.42
CA PRO A 78 1.47 0.30 0.77
C PRO A 78 1.38 -1.01 0.00
N GLY A 79 2.52 -1.60 -0.30
CA GLY A 79 2.59 -2.85 -1.03
C GLY A 79 2.32 -2.74 -2.54
N ALA A 80 2.11 -1.54 -3.10
CA ALA A 80 2.11 -1.37 -4.55
C ALA A 80 3.45 -1.82 -5.14
N TYR A 81 3.43 -2.53 -6.28
CA TYR A 81 4.63 -3.08 -6.87
C TYR A 81 4.56 -3.13 -8.40
N PHE A 82 5.74 -3.17 -9.00
CA PHE A 82 5.95 -3.25 -10.44
C PHE A 82 6.94 -4.36 -10.74
N GLU A 83 6.63 -5.22 -11.69
CA GLU A 83 7.48 -6.34 -12.09
C GLU A 83 7.70 -6.35 -13.59
N ALA A 84 8.94 -6.67 -14.02
CA ALA A 84 9.27 -6.92 -15.41
C ALA A 84 10.31 -8.03 -15.51
N ARG A 85 10.45 -8.58 -16.73
CA ARG A 85 11.49 -9.56 -17.04
C ARG A 85 12.32 -9.09 -18.24
N PHE A 86 13.59 -9.42 -18.22
CA PHE A 86 14.53 -9.11 -19.29
C PHE A 86 15.68 -10.11 -19.32
N SER A 87 16.43 -10.14 -20.42
CA SER A 87 17.71 -10.83 -20.51
C SER A 87 18.78 -9.78 -20.78
N GLY A 88 19.77 -9.71 -19.88
CA GLY A 88 20.83 -8.71 -19.91
C GLY A 88 21.55 -8.60 -18.58
N SER A 89 22.29 -7.50 -18.38
CA SER A 89 23.12 -7.27 -17.19
C SER A 89 22.84 -5.93 -16.49
N ALA A 90 21.84 -5.17 -16.98
CA ALA A 90 21.52 -3.84 -16.47
C ALA A 90 20.05 -3.48 -16.66
N VAL A 91 19.52 -2.66 -15.74
CA VAL A 91 18.17 -2.11 -15.85
C VAL A 91 18.10 -0.76 -15.13
N ASP A 92 17.37 0.18 -15.69
CA ASP A 92 17.09 1.49 -15.13
C ASP A 92 15.66 1.57 -14.64
N ILE A 93 15.45 2.19 -13.48
CA ILE A 93 14.17 2.41 -12.85
C ILE A 93 13.88 3.91 -12.90
N HIS A 94 12.88 4.32 -13.66
CA HIS A 94 12.44 5.72 -13.71
C HIS A 94 11.34 5.93 -12.68
N LEU A 95 11.47 6.95 -11.84
CA LEU A 95 10.47 7.24 -10.81
C LEU A 95 10.49 8.70 -10.36
N SER A 96 9.39 9.08 -9.72
CA SER A 96 9.22 10.34 -8.98
C SER A 96 8.53 10.02 -7.67
N ASP A 97 9.31 9.79 -6.60
CA ASP A 97 8.82 9.42 -5.27
C ASP A 97 9.66 10.07 -4.18
N TYR A 98 9.07 11.00 -3.45
CA TYR A 98 9.75 11.82 -2.46
C TYR A 98 9.50 11.36 -1.02
N GLN A 99 8.64 10.34 -0.80
CA GLN A 99 8.22 9.98 0.55
C GLN A 99 8.17 8.48 0.84
N SER A 100 8.28 7.65 -0.17
CA SER A 100 8.24 6.22 0.04
C SER A 100 9.61 5.63 0.35
N ALA A 101 9.60 4.54 1.10
CA ALA A 101 10.66 3.56 1.08
C ALA A 101 10.27 2.47 0.08
N LEU A 102 11.18 2.16 -0.83
CA LEU A 102 11.00 1.18 -1.88
C LEU A 102 12.06 0.08 -1.77
N ALA A 103 11.69 -1.16 -2.02
CA ALA A 103 12.63 -2.26 -2.18
C ALA A 103 12.75 -2.62 -3.66
N VAL A 104 13.99 -2.75 -4.15
CA VAL A 104 14.33 -3.27 -5.48
C VAL A 104 14.79 -4.70 -5.31
N LEU A 105 14.10 -5.65 -5.93
CA LEU A 105 14.47 -7.05 -5.94
C LEU A 105 14.89 -7.45 -7.34
N ILE A 106 15.97 -8.24 -7.43
CA ILE A 106 16.38 -8.96 -8.65
C ILE A 106 16.31 -10.44 -8.32
N ASP A 107 15.57 -11.21 -9.10
CA ASP A 107 15.37 -12.66 -8.94
C ASP A 107 14.89 -13.03 -7.52
N GLY A 108 14.04 -12.18 -6.95
CA GLY A 108 13.49 -12.38 -5.60
C GLY A 108 14.41 -11.97 -4.45
N GLN A 109 15.67 -11.57 -4.72
CA GLN A 109 16.60 -11.10 -3.70
C GLN A 109 16.64 -9.57 -3.66
N GLU A 110 16.62 -8.99 -2.46
CA GLU A 110 16.76 -7.55 -2.30
C GLU A 110 18.15 -7.09 -2.73
N MET A 111 18.20 -6.31 -3.81
CA MET A 111 19.42 -5.71 -4.32
C MET A 111 19.67 -4.34 -3.70
N LYS A 112 18.60 -3.56 -3.52
CA LYS A 112 18.71 -2.16 -3.09
C LYS A 112 17.44 -1.71 -2.36
N ARG A 113 17.60 -0.92 -1.30
CA ARG A 113 16.53 -0.13 -0.70
C ARG A 113 16.69 1.32 -1.14
N LEU A 114 15.59 1.96 -1.50
CA LEU A 114 15.52 3.36 -1.88
C LEU A 114 14.65 4.09 -0.86
N ASP A 115 15.24 4.96 -0.08
CA ASP A 115 14.51 5.80 0.87
C ASP A 115 14.38 7.20 0.29
N HIS A 116 13.14 7.64 0.04
CA HIS A 116 12.81 8.97 -0.53
C HIS A 116 13.62 9.29 -1.81
N PRO A 117 13.57 8.46 -2.85
CA PRO A 117 14.50 8.54 -3.98
C PRO A 117 14.42 9.83 -4.80
N GLY A 118 13.32 10.58 -4.68
CA GLY A 118 13.08 11.78 -5.48
C GLY A 118 12.65 11.47 -6.92
N ALA A 119 12.77 12.45 -7.81
CA ALA A 119 12.57 12.26 -9.24
C ALA A 119 13.90 11.94 -9.92
N GLY A 120 13.92 10.95 -10.80
CA GLY A 120 15.11 10.57 -11.56
C GLY A 120 15.17 9.10 -11.92
N VAL A 121 16.39 8.67 -12.24
CA VAL A 121 16.70 7.30 -12.66
C VAL A 121 17.52 6.62 -11.57
N GLN A 122 17.12 5.42 -11.20
CA GLN A 122 17.88 4.53 -10.34
C GLN A 122 18.49 3.42 -11.18
N GLU A 123 19.79 3.41 -11.26
CA GLU A 123 20.52 2.46 -12.09
C GLU A 123 20.83 1.18 -11.31
N ILE A 124 20.61 0.02 -11.96
CA ILE A 124 21.04 -1.30 -11.53
C ILE A 124 22.01 -1.80 -12.60
N ARG A 125 23.23 -2.11 -12.22
CA ARG A 125 24.31 -2.50 -13.12
C ARG A 125 25.06 -3.72 -12.58
N GLY A 126 25.73 -4.44 -13.48
CA GLY A 126 26.64 -5.53 -13.12
C GLY A 126 25.90 -6.81 -12.67
N LEU A 127 24.70 -7.01 -13.16
CA LEU A 127 24.03 -8.32 -13.05
C LEU A 127 24.80 -9.36 -13.89
N ALA A 128 24.64 -10.64 -13.57
CA ALA A 128 25.14 -11.70 -14.43
C ALA A 128 24.42 -11.65 -15.78
N ASP A 129 25.08 -12.03 -16.86
CA ASP A 129 24.39 -12.18 -18.15
C ASP A 129 23.33 -13.30 -18.03
N GLY A 130 22.08 -12.98 -18.41
CA GLY A 130 21.01 -13.98 -18.38
C GLY A 130 19.63 -13.36 -18.17
N GLU A 131 18.65 -14.24 -17.96
CA GLU A 131 17.28 -13.82 -17.67
C GLU A 131 17.15 -13.37 -16.22
N HIS A 132 16.52 -12.21 -16.03
CA HIS A 132 16.25 -11.62 -14.72
C HIS A 132 14.79 -11.20 -14.59
N THR A 133 14.33 -11.22 -13.34
CA THR A 133 13.07 -10.57 -12.93
C THR A 133 13.43 -9.41 -12.01
N ILE A 134 13.02 -8.20 -12.40
CA ILE A 134 13.08 -7.04 -11.50
C ILE A 134 11.72 -6.79 -10.88
N ARG A 135 11.71 -6.46 -9.58
CA ARG A 135 10.52 -6.04 -8.86
C ARG A 135 10.83 -4.82 -7.99
N LEU A 136 10.05 -3.75 -8.15
CA LEU A 136 10.04 -2.58 -7.29
C LEU A 136 8.80 -2.63 -6.42
N ILE A 137 8.94 -2.50 -5.09
CA ILE A 137 7.83 -2.60 -4.13
C ILE A 137 7.87 -1.42 -3.17
N LYS A 138 6.72 -0.75 -2.96
CA LYS A 138 6.53 0.21 -1.87
C LYS A 138 6.37 -0.52 -0.54
N ILE A 139 7.26 -0.26 0.42
CA ILE A 139 7.36 -1.03 1.66
C ILE A 139 6.87 -0.30 2.91
N ASN A 140 6.43 0.94 2.80
CA ASN A 140 5.93 1.73 3.94
C ASN A 140 4.63 2.46 3.61
N GLU A 141 3.98 2.99 4.63
CA GLU A 141 2.99 4.06 4.49
C GLU A 141 3.72 5.38 4.24
N SER A 142 3.22 6.20 3.31
CA SER A 142 3.71 7.55 3.06
C SER A 142 2.56 8.54 3.11
N TYR A 143 2.86 9.78 3.47
CA TYR A 143 1.86 10.84 3.69
C TYR A 143 1.81 11.84 2.54
N SER A 144 2.21 11.41 1.33
CA SER A 144 2.12 12.19 0.09
C SER A 144 0.83 11.90 -0.68
N ASP A 145 0.54 12.72 -1.66
CA ASP A 145 -0.60 12.54 -2.55
C ASP A 145 -0.48 11.21 -3.29
N HIS A 146 0.55 11.06 -4.10
CA HIS A 146 0.93 9.85 -4.82
C HIS A 146 2.37 9.97 -5.32
N ALA A 147 2.91 8.85 -5.79
CA ALA A 147 4.20 8.76 -6.46
C ALA A 147 3.98 8.20 -7.87
N THR A 148 4.94 8.42 -8.77
CA THR A 148 4.89 7.94 -10.14
C THR A 148 6.07 6.99 -10.41
N PHE A 149 5.76 5.81 -10.93
CA PHE A 149 6.71 4.89 -11.52
C PHE A 149 6.69 5.09 -13.04
N GLY A 150 7.81 5.53 -13.61
CA GLY A 150 7.98 5.88 -15.02
C GLY A 150 8.51 4.72 -15.89
N GLY A 151 8.55 3.50 -15.34
CA GLY A 151 8.94 2.30 -16.09
C GLY A 151 10.32 1.75 -15.77
N PHE A 152 10.55 0.53 -16.25
CA PHE A 152 11.87 -0.11 -16.30
C PHE A 152 12.42 -0.02 -17.72
N TYR A 153 13.69 0.32 -17.85
CA TYR A 153 14.37 0.45 -19.14
C TYR A 153 15.65 -0.37 -19.14
N ILE A 154 15.91 -1.07 -20.24
CA ILE A 154 17.15 -1.82 -20.45
C ILE A 154 18.00 -1.17 -21.55
N PRO A 155 19.34 -1.28 -21.48
CA PRO A 155 20.24 -0.79 -22.53
C PRO A 155 19.94 -1.39 -23.91
N ALA A 156 20.34 -0.68 -24.96
CA ALA A 156 20.26 -1.20 -26.30
C ALA A 156 21.09 -2.47 -26.44
N GLY A 157 20.51 -3.50 -27.05
CA GLY A 157 21.14 -4.81 -27.23
C GLY A 157 20.76 -5.87 -26.19
N GLU A 158 20.16 -5.48 -25.10
CA GLU A 158 19.51 -6.40 -24.15
C GLU A 158 18.10 -6.77 -24.63
N THR A 159 17.50 -7.84 -24.10
CA THR A 159 16.26 -8.39 -24.62
C THR A 159 15.12 -8.27 -23.60
N PRO A 160 14.00 -7.58 -23.92
CA PRO A 160 12.81 -7.61 -23.09
C PRO A 160 12.14 -8.98 -23.13
N LEU A 161 11.60 -9.41 -21.99
CA LEU A 161 10.84 -10.64 -21.85
C LEU A 161 9.41 -10.29 -21.39
N PRO A 162 8.41 -11.17 -21.65
CA PRO A 162 7.05 -10.94 -21.19
C PRO A 162 7.00 -10.75 -19.67
N ALA A 163 6.20 -9.77 -19.22
CA ALA A 163 5.99 -9.54 -17.78
C ALA A 163 5.40 -10.77 -17.08
N PRO A 164 5.69 -10.97 -15.79
CA PRO A 164 5.05 -12.03 -15.01
C PRO A 164 3.53 -11.85 -14.97
N THR A 165 2.79 -12.95 -14.91
CA THR A 165 1.33 -12.93 -14.75
C THR A 165 0.93 -13.86 -13.62
N ARG A 166 -0.11 -13.46 -12.86
CA ARG A 166 -0.71 -14.27 -11.80
C ARG A 166 -2.20 -14.38 -12.05
N THR A 167 -2.77 -15.54 -11.74
CA THR A 167 -4.20 -15.80 -11.90
C THR A 167 -4.97 -15.72 -10.59
N ARG A 168 -4.28 -15.77 -9.45
CA ARG A 168 -4.86 -15.64 -8.11
C ARG A 168 -4.77 -14.19 -7.67
N GLN A 169 -5.83 -13.70 -7.01
CA GLN A 169 -5.88 -12.32 -6.52
C GLN A 169 -6.48 -12.30 -5.11
N ILE A 170 -5.83 -11.55 -4.22
CA ILE A 170 -6.27 -11.36 -2.82
C ILE A 170 -6.34 -9.87 -2.52
N GLU A 171 -7.45 -9.40 -1.96
CA GLU A 171 -7.56 -8.05 -1.43
C GLU A 171 -7.48 -8.08 0.09
N PHE A 172 -6.64 -7.21 0.66
CA PHE A 172 -6.52 -7.00 2.10
C PHE A 172 -6.99 -5.60 2.45
N ILE A 173 -7.99 -5.52 3.33
CA ILE A 173 -8.57 -4.26 3.78
C ILE A 173 -8.32 -4.14 5.27
N GLY A 174 -7.64 -3.05 5.70
CA GLY A 174 -7.30 -2.93 7.11
C GLY A 174 -6.66 -1.61 7.53
N ASP A 175 -5.92 -1.67 8.59
CA ASP A 175 -5.26 -0.53 9.22
C ASP A 175 -3.72 -0.69 9.26
N SER A 176 -3.07 -0.04 10.22
CA SER A 176 -1.62 -0.10 10.42
C SER A 176 -1.08 -1.52 10.59
N GLU A 177 -1.85 -2.44 11.17
CA GLU A 177 -1.43 -3.83 11.32
C GLU A 177 -1.42 -4.57 9.97
N THR A 178 -2.37 -4.27 9.09
CA THR A 178 -2.45 -4.89 7.77
C THR A 178 -1.29 -4.49 6.87
N LEU A 179 -0.88 -3.23 6.91
CA LEU A 179 0.28 -2.75 6.16
C LEU A 179 1.62 -3.14 6.80
N GLY A 180 1.62 -3.62 8.06
CA GLY A 180 2.84 -4.02 8.77
C GLY A 180 3.58 -2.84 9.40
N LEU A 181 2.88 -1.80 9.88
CA LEU A 181 3.52 -0.63 10.50
C LEU A 181 4.49 -1.05 11.59
N SER A 182 5.72 -0.56 11.50
CA SER A 182 6.81 -0.77 12.46
C SER A 182 7.17 -2.24 12.77
N ASN A 183 6.81 -3.17 11.92
CA ASN A 183 6.97 -4.62 12.16
C ASN A 183 8.43 -5.10 12.33
N LEU A 184 9.41 -4.30 11.91
CA LEU A 184 10.83 -4.57 12.13
C LEU A 184 11.30 -4.19 13.54
N SER A 185 10.55 -3.35 14.25
CA SER A 185 10.90 -2.94 15.61
C SER A 185 10.79 -4.10 16.59
N LYS A 186 11.68 -4.11 17.58
CA LYS A 186 11.68 -5.09 18.69
C LYS A 186 11.41 -4.43 20.03
N ARG A 187 10.85 -3.22 20.00
CA ARG A 187 10.50 -2.44 21.20
C ARG A 187 9.20 -1.67 20.98
N ARG A 188 8.41 -1.53 22.04
CA ARG A 188 7.09 -0.85 21.98
C ARG A 188 7.18 0.67 21.97
N GLN A 189 8.26 1.21 22.53
CA GLN A 189 8.44 2.67 22.64
C GLN A 189 9.35 3.15 21.50
N CYS A 190 8.76 3.88 20.58
CA CYS A 190 9.43 4.44 19.40
C CYS A 190 9.05 5.92 19.27
N GLU A 191 9.92 6.69 18.66
CA GLU A 191 9.74 8.13 18.50
C GLU A 191 9.70 8.52 17.02
N GLY A 192 8.82 9.47 16.68
CA GLY A 192 8.81 10.17 15.40
C GLY A 192 8.83 9.25 14.18
N SER A 193 9.80 9.48 13.29
CA SER A 193 9.98 8.76 12.04
C SER A 193 10.34 7.29 12.23
N GLU A 194 10.88 6.91 13.38
CA GLU A 194 11.27 5.51 13.66
C GLU A 194 10.11 4.53 13.41
N ILE A 195 8.87 4.95 13.70
CA ILE A 195 7.68 4.11 13.48
C ILE A 195 7.55 3.72 12.00
N VAL A 196 7.78 4.68 11.10
CA VAL A 196 7.70 4.47 9.64
C VAL A 196 8.95 3.78 9.11
N ASP A 197 10.13 4.16 9.61
CA ASP A 197 11.43 3.62 9.16
C ASP A 197 11.58 2.14 9.48
N GLN A 198 10.93 1.67 10.57
CA GLN A 198 10.89 0.27 10.98
C GLN A 198 9.74 -0.52 10.31
N THR A 199 9.19 -0.03 9.20
CA THR A 199 8.10 -0.69 8.46
C THR A 199 8.63 -1.41 7.22
N ASP A 200 8.21 -2.66 7.05
CA ASP A 200 8.37 -3.41 5.81
C ASP A 200 7.09 -4.17 5.48
N THR A 201 6.29 -3.62 4.59
CA THR A 201 5.01 -4.21 4.17
C THR A 201 5.14 -5.62 3.59
N ARG A 202 6.31 -5.97 3.00
CA ARG A 202 6.58 -7.33 2.48
C ARG A 202 6.54 -8.40 3.58
N LEU A 203 6.81 -7.99 4.82
CA LEU A 203 6.82 -8.86 5.99
C LEU A 203 5.50 -8.82 6.76
N SER A 204 4.50 -8.07 6.29
CA SER A 204 3.15 -8.08 6.85
C SER A 204 2.46 -9.42 6.60
N PHE A 205 1.45 -9.73 7.41
CA PHE A 205 0.63 -10.92 7.17
C PHE A 205 -0.03 -10.92 5.80
N ALA A 206 -0.39 -9.74 5.30
CA ALA A 206 -1.02 -9.57 4.00
C ALA A 206 -0.09 -10.01 2.85
N ALA A 207 1.10 -9.43 2.78
CA ALA A 207 2.08 -9.78 1.73
C ALA A 207 2.56 -11.24 1.85
N ARG A 208 2.74 -11.77 3.09
CA ARG A 208 3.11 -13.16 3.32
C ARG A 208 2.03 -14.14 2.84
N THR A 209 0.76 -13.84 3.12
CA THR A 209 -0.36 -14.66 2.63
C THR A 209 -0.41 -14.65 1.11
N ALA A 210 -0.29 -13.49 0.47
CA ALA A 210 -0.27 -13.39 -0.98
C ALA A 210 0.91 -14.15 -1.61
N ALA A 211 2.11 -14.04 -1.02
CA ALA A 211 3.29 -14.77 -1.47
C ALA A 211 3.12 -16.30 -1.36
N HIS A 212 2.48 -16.80 -0.29
CA HIS A 212 2.22 -18.23 -0.12
C HIS A 212 1.37 -18.81 -1.27
N PHE A 213 0.39 -18.05 -1.75
CA PHE A 213 -0.51 -18.47 -2.82
C PHE A 213 -0.04 -18.07 -4.22
N ASP A 214 1.13 -17.45 -4.35
CA ASP A 214 1.60 -16.79 -5.59
C ASP A 214 0.50 -15.92 -6.22
N ALA A 215 -0.11 -15.08 -5.39
CA ALA A 215 -1.24 -14.26 -5.76
C ALA A 215 -0.83 -12.79 -5.97
N ASP A 216 -1.47 -12.13 -6.93
CA ASP A 216 -1.52 -10.68 -6.95
C ASP A 216 -2.32 -10.18 -5.75
N TYR A 217 -1.97 -9.00 -5.25
CA TYR A 217 -2.65 -8.47 -4.08
C TYR A 217 -2.84 -6.95 -4.15
N GLN A 218 -3.87 -6.48 -3.45
CA GLN A 218 -3.99 -5.08 -3.03
C GLN A 218 -4.02 -5.03 -1.51
N ILE A 219 -3.22 -4.13 -0.92
CA ILE A 219 -3.24 -3.81 0.51
C ILE A 219 -3.86 -2.42 0.64
N VAL A 220 -5.15 -2.38 0.89
CA VAL A 220 -5.94 -1.16 1.10
C VAL A 220 -6.00 -0.91 2.59
N ALA A 221 -4.92 -0.37 3.13
CA ALA A 221 -4.73 -0.24 4.56
C ALA A 221 -4.10 1.11 4.92
N MET A 222 -4.60 1.72 6.01
CA MET A 222 -4.15 3.02 6.47
C MET A 222 -4.15 3.12 7.97
N SER A 223 -3.07 3.64 8.53
CA SER A 223 -2.88 3.80 9.97
C SER A 223 -3.96 4.65 10.61
N SER A 224 -4.34 4.29 11.83
CA SER A 224 -5.35 4.97 12.65
C SER A 224 -6.77 4.95 12.09
N ARG A 225 -7.06 4.21 11.01
CA ARG A 225 -8.41 4.10 10.44
C ARG A 225 -9.11 2.86 10.95
N GLY A 226 -10.35 3.03 11.39
CA GLY A 226 -11.23 1.93 11.76
C GLY A 226 -12.30 1.69 10.71
N LEU A 227 -13.11 0.68 10.92
CA LEU A 227 -14.25 0.36 10.07
C LEU A 227 -15.33 1.45 10.14
N LEU A 228 -15.70 1.83 11.35
CA LEU A 228 -16.75 2.80 11.66
C LEU A 228 -16.18 4.03 12.38
N ARG A 229 -15.27 3.81 13.33
CA ARG A 229 -14.66 4.79 14.19
C ARG A 229 -13.14 4.72 14.08
N ASN A 230 -12.50 5.83 13.75
CA ASN A 230 -11.05 5.93 13.75
C ASN A 230 -10.51 5.95 15.20
N TYR A 231 -9.19 5.76 15.34
CA TYR A 231 -8.52 5.88 16.64
C TYR A 231 -8.95 7.14 17.38
N ALA A 232 -9.43 6.98 18.61
CA ALA A 232 -9.93 8.06 19.50
C ALA A 232 -10.99 8.98 18.86
N GLY A 233 -11.80 8.49 17.90
CA GLY A 233 -12.84 9.30 17.23
C GLY A 233 -12.31 10.37 16.28
N LEU A 234 -11.00 10.37 15.99
CA LEU A 234 -10.36 11.41 15.17
C LEU A 234 -10.76 11.31 13.69
N ASN A 235 -10.77 12.45 13.01
CA ASN A 235 -10.99 12.56 11.56
C ASN A 235 -12.33 11.97 11.05
N ALA A 236 -13.36 11.90 11.89
CA ALA A 236 -14.69 11.53 11.42
C ALA A 236 -15.19 12.54 10.35
N PRO A 237 -15.90 12.10 9.31
CA PRO A 237 -16.39 10.74 9.04
C PRO A 237 -15.46 9.86 8.19
N ASN A 238 -14.21 10.30 7.90
CA ASN A 238 -13.28 9.64 7.00
C ASN A 238 -12.68 8.37 7.63
N ASN A 239 -13.46 7.31 7.74
CA ASN A 239 -13.03 5.99 8.18
C ASN A 239 -12.55 5.10 7.01
N MET A 240 -12.18 3.85 7.27
CA MET A 240 -11.64 2.97 6.24
C MET A 240 -12.61 2.70 5.09
N GLN A 241 -13.92 2.72 5.31
CA GLN A 241 -14.91 2.58 4.25
C GLN A 241 -14.84 3.74 3.23
N THR A 242 -14.55 4.97 3.69
CA THR A 242 -14.33 6.14 2.82
C THR A 242 -12.99 6.03 2.09
N TYR A 243 -11.94 5.57 2.78
CA TYR A 243 -10.61 5.40 2.16
C TYR A 243 -10.60 4.29 1.12
N TYR A 244 -11.40 3.25 1.30
CA TYR A 244 -11.53 2.14 0.34
C TYR A 244 -11.88 2.61 -1.07
N GLU A 245 -12.68 3.65 -1.20
CA GLU A 245 -13.11 4.21 -2.49
C GLU A 245 -12.01 5.01 -3.23
N ARG A 246 -10.87 5.29 -2.57
CA ARG A 246 -9.84 6.17 -3.13
C ARG A 246 -8.81 5.42 -3.97
N ALA A 247 -8.36 6.08 -5.05
CA ALA A 247 -7.21 5.60 -5.82
C ALA A 247 -5.91 5.74 -5.01
N PHE A 248 -5.78 6.82 -4.23
CA PHE A 248 -4.63 7.12 -3.36
C PHE A 248 -5.12 7.51 -1.96
N PRO A 249 -4.45 7.08 -0.89
CA PRO A 249 -4.95 7.29 0.47
C PRO A 249 -5.17 8.79 0.80
N TYR A 250 -4.29 9.66 0.36
CA TYR A 250 -4.31 11.09 0.72
C TYR A 250 -4.96 12.01 -0.32
N VAL A 251 -5.51 11.47 -1.42
CA VAL A 251 -6.19 12.25 -2.47
C VAL A 251 -7.68 11.96 -2.44
N ALA A 252 -8.43 12.79 -1.74
CA ALA A 252 -9.84 12.53 -1.40
C ALA A 252 -10.79 12.52 -2.62
N ASP A 253 -10.50 13.28 -3.65
CA ASP A 253 -11.31 13.45 -4.86
C ASP A 253 -10.95 12.46 -5.98
N LYS A 254 -9.94 11.61 -5.78
CA LYS A 254 -9.55 10.57 -6.74
C LYS A 254 -10.17 9.23 -6.38
N VAL A 255 -11.34 8.96 -6.98
CA VAL A 255 -12.02 7.67 -6.83
C VAL A 255 -11.29 6.59 -7.61
N TYR A 256 -11.08 5.43 -6.97
CA TYR A 256 -10.45 4.28 -7.61
C TYR A 256 -11.32 3.72 -8.73
N GLN A 257 -10.80 3.80 -9.95
CA GLN A 257 -11.42 3.17 -11.11
C GLN A 257 -10.92 1.72 -11.19
N ARG A 258 -11.67 0.82 -10.55
CA ARG A 258 -11.31 -0.59 -10.48
C ARG A 258 -11.22 -1.20 -11.89
N PRO A 259 -10.07 -1.73 -12.32
CA PRO A 259 -9.97 -2.38 -13.63
C PRO A 259 -10.76 -3.68 -13.65
N ALA A 260 -11.33 -4.04 -14.81
CA ALA A 260 -12.11 -5.27 -14.96
C ALA A 260 -11.28 -6.55 -14.71
N SER A 261 -9.96 -6.47 -14.84
CA SER A 261 -9.02 -7.54 -14.53
C SER A 261 -8.82 -7.78 -13.03
N TRP A 262 -9.24 -6.84 -12.17
CA TRP A 262 -9.16 -7.00 -10.72
C TRP A 262 -10.44 -7.62 -10.18
N ALA A 263 -10.40 -8.92 -9.88
CA ALA A 263 -11.53 -9.70 -9.34
C ALA A 263 -10.98 -10.68 -8.28
N PRO A 264 -10.72 -10.21 -7.04
CA PRO A 264 -10.10 -11.03 -6.01
C PRO A 264 -10.96 -12.24 -5.65
N SER A 265 -10.33 -13.41 -5.64
CA SER A 265 -10.97 -14.65 -5.18
C SER A 265 -11.08 -14.70 -3.65
N VAL A 266 -10.23 -13.95 -2.95
CA VAL A 266 -10.21 -13.84 -1.48
C VAL A 266 -10.16 -12.38 -1.07
N VAL A 267 -10.99 -12.01 -0.09
CA VAL A 267 -10.96 -10.68 0.55
C VAL A 267 -10.75 -10.87 2.05
N VAL A 268 -9.66 -10.36 2.57
CA VAL A 268 -9.32 -10.39 4.00
C VAL A 268 -9.61 -9.04 4.60
N ILE A 269 -10.43 -8.99 5.66
CA ILE A 269 -10.77 -7.75 6.36
C ILE A 269 -10.25 -7.83 7.79
N SER A 270 -9.34 -6.92 8.14
CA SER A 270 -8.71 -6.80 9.45
C SER A 270 -8.93 -5.39 10.00
N LEU A 271 -10.11 -5.13 10.52
CA LEU A 271 -10.55 -3.83 11.05
C LEU A 271 -11.23 -4.01 12.41
N GLY A 272 -10.99 -3.09 13.32
CA GLY A 272 -11.52 -3.09 14.69
C GLY A 272 -10.52 -2.57 15.71
N THR A 273 -9.22 -2.71 15.45
CA THR A 273 -8.17 -2.20 16.37
C THR A 273 -8.40 -0.75 16.70
N ASN A 274 -8.59 0.11 15.70
CA ASN A 274 -8.79 1.55 15.92
C ASN A 274 -10.18 1.87 16.47
N ASP A 275 -11.18 1.09 16.10
CA ASP A 275 -12.55 1.24 16.59
C ASP A 275 -12.63 1.07 18.13
N PHE A 276 -11.86 0.10 18.68
CA PHE A 276 -11.93 -0.34 20.07
C PHE A 276 -10.72 -0.01 20.95
N SER A 277 -9.66 0.60 20.40
CA SER A 277 -8.41 0.88 21.16
C SER A 277 -8.60 1.81 22.34
N VAL A 278 -9.53 2.75 22.24
CA VAL A 278 -9.78 3.79 23.23
C VAL A 278 -11.29 3.91 23.42
N GLY A 279 -11.73 4.13 24.66
CA GLY A 279 -13.15 4.39 24.99
C GLY A 279 -13.72 5.58 24.21
N LEU A 280 -15.05 5.66 24.13
CA LEU A 280 -15.73 6.77 23.46
C LEU A 280 -15.29 8.11 24.05
N GLN A 281 -15.19 9.11 23.20
CA GLN A 281 -14.81 10.47 23.55
C GLN A 281 -16.06 11.37 23.58
N ASP A 282 -15.98 12.48 24.29
CA ASP A 282 -17.06 13.47 24.33
C ASP A 282 -17.41 13.97 22.93
N GLY A 283 -18.71 13.96 22.60
CA GLY A 283 -19.21 14.43 21.31
C GLY A 283 -19.30 13.36 20.22
N GLU A 284 -18.91 12.13 20.49
CA GLU A 284 -19.16 11.01 19.59
C GLU A 284 -20.66 10.63 19.57
N PRO A 285 -21.20 10.07 18.47
CA PRO A 285 -22.66 9.95 18.28
C PRO A 285 -23.32 8.82 19.08
N TRP A 286 -22.57 7.97 19.75
CA TRP A 286 -23.08 6.82 20.49
C TRP A 286 -23.26 7.15 21.97
N ALA A 287 -24.39 6.70 22.54
CA ALA A 287 -24.70 6.95 23.94
C ALA A 287 -23.72 6.23 24.90
N ASP A 288 -23.28 5.06 24.52
CA ASP A 288 -22.37 4.21 25.28
C ASP A 288 -21.66 3.18 24.37
N MET A 289 -20.78 2.38 24.96
CA MET A 289 -20.03 1.34 24.22
C MET A 289 -20.93 0.23 23.66
N ASP A 290 -22.08 -0.06 24.26
CA ASP A 290 -22.99 -1.10 23.74
C ASP A 290 -23.72 -0.61 22.49
N ALA A 291 -24.15 0.66 22.47
CA ALA A 291 -24.68 1.30 21.27
C ALA A 291 -23.61 1.36 20.14
N PHE A 292 -22.37 1.67 20.50
CA PHE A 292 -21.26 1.66 19.52
C PHE A 292 -20.99 0.25 18.97
N ARG A 293 -20.93 -0.78 19.82
CA ARG A 293 -20.75 -2.17 19.39
C ARG A 293 -21.82 -2.62 18.42
N ALA A 294 -23.09 -2.31 18.73
CA ALA A 294 -24.20 -2.62 17.82
C ALA A 294 -24.04 -1.93 16.46
N ALA A 295 -23.71 -0.64 16.45
CA ALA A 295 -23.48 0.13 15.23
C ALA A 295 -22.27 -0.39 14.43
N TYR A 296 -21.19 -0.81 15.10
CA TYR A 296 -20.03 -1.41 14.48
C TYR A 296 -20.40 -2.72 13.76
N ILE A 297 -21.12 -3.63 14.43
CA ILE A 297 -21.56 -4.90 13.85
C ILE A 297 -22.45 -4.63 12.63
N ASP A 298 -23.44 -3.74 12.72
CA ASP A 298 -24.33 -3.37 11.63
C ASP A 298 -23.56 -2.80 10.43
N SER A 299 -22.63 -1.90 10.70
CA SER A 299 -21.77 -1.27 9.68
C SER A 299 -20.85 -2.30 9.00
N TYR A 300 -20.30 -3.25 9.77
CA TYR A 300 -19.43 -4.28 9.21
C TYR A 300 -20.19 -5.24 8.30
N VAL A 301 -21.36 -5.72 8.71
CA VAL A 301 -22.24 -6.56 7.86
C VAL A 301 -22.59 -5.82 6.57
N ALA A 302 -22.96 -4.53 6.65
CA ALA A 302 -23.24 -3.72 5.48
C ALA A 302 -22.02 -3.56 4.58
N PHE A 303 -20.83 -3.37 5.14
CA PHE A 303 -19.59 -3.26 4.38
C PHE A 303 -19.26 -4.56 3.63
N VAL A 304 -19.34 -5.71 4.28
CA VAL A 304 -19.18 -7.02 3.62
C VAL A 304 -20.22 -7.19 2.50
N GLY A 305 -21.46 -6.77 2.71
CA GLY A 305 -22.50 -6.82 1.68
C GLY A 305 -22.16 -5.99 0.44
N ARG A 306 -21.58 -4.78 0.62
CA ARG A 306 -21.08 -3.95 -0.50
C ARG A 306 -19.93 -4.61 -1.25
N LEU A 307 -18.95 -5.18 -0.52
CA LEU A 307 -17.83 -5.90 -1.13
C LEU A 307 -18.29 -7.16 -1.86
N ARG A 308 -19.27 -7.88 -1.31
CA ARG A 308 -19.91 -9.04 -1.95
C ARG A 308 -20.58 -8.66 -3.29
N ALA A 309 -21.17 -7.47 -3.37
CA ALA A 309 -21.76 -6.99 -4.62
C ALA A 309 -20.71 -6.68 -5.69
N LEU A 310 -19.51 -6.25 -5.28
CA LEU A 310 -18.36 -6.02 -6.17
C LEU A 310 -17.71 -7.36 -6.61
N ASP A 311 -17.60 -8.31 -5.69
CA ASP A 311 -16.94 -9.62 -5.86
C ASP A 311 -17.86 -10.76 -5.46
N PRO A 312 -18.85 -11.12 -6.31
CA PRO A 312 -19.86 -12.12 -5.95
C PRO A 312 -19.29 -13.50 -5.62
N GLY A 313 -18.14 -13.84 -6.22
CA GLY A 313 -17.46 -15.13 -6.03
C GLY A 313 -16.40 -15.15 -4.93
N ALA A 314 -16.06 -14.03 -4.31
CA ALA A 314 -14.96 -13.96 -3.36
C ALA A 314 -15.23 -14.75 -2.07
N TYR A 315 -14.18 -15.28 -1.47
CA TYR A 315 -14.18 -15.84 -0.12
C TYR A 315 -13.73 -14.79 0.87
N PHE A 316 -14.54 -14.46 1.87
CA PHE A 316 -14.21 -13.46 2.87
C PHE A 316 -13.53 -14.10 4.09
N VAL A 317 -12.44 -13.49 4.56
CA VAL A 317 -11.79 -13.85 5.83
C VAL A 317 -11.86 -12.64 6.74
N LEU A 318 -12.69 -12.71 7.76
CA LEU A 318 -12.82 -11.67 8.78
C LEU A 318 -11.83 -11.98 9.90
N THR A 319 -10.99 -11.03 10.28
CA THR A 319 -9.98 -11.26 11.32
C THR A 319 -10.15 -10.34 12.50
N ALA A 320 -9.78 -10.80 13.69
CA ALA A 320 -9.81 -9.99 14.91
C ALA A 320 -8.73 -10.43 15.92
N LYS A 321 -8.38 -9.52 16.83
CA LYS A 321 -7.62 -9.78 18.05
C LYS A 321 -8.56 -9.80 19.28
N ASP A 322 -8.03 -10.20 20.44
CA ASP A 322 -8.79 -10.38 21.69
C ASP A 322 -9.72 -9.20 22.05
N GLY A 323 -9.27 -7.95 21.82
CA GLY A 323 -10.00 -6.75 22.23
C GLY A 323 -11.38 -6.52 21.57
N TYR A 324 -11.61 -7.14 20.38
CA TYR A 324 -12.84 -6.99 19.60
C TYR A 324 -13.26 -8.25 18.85
N ALA A 325 -12.71 -9.40 19.23
CA ALA A 325 -13.02 -10.67 18.59
C ALA A 325 -14.50 -11.07 18.71
N LYS A 326 -15.17 -10.69 19.81
CA LYS A 326 -16.60 -10.97 20.02
C LYS A 326 -17.49 -10.24 19.02
N GLU A 327 -17.15 -9.01 18.71
CA GLU A 327 -17.88 -8.17 17.76
C GLU A 327 -17.74 -8.72 16.34
N VAL A 328 -16.51 -9.11 15.92
CA VAL A 328 -16.29 -9.70 14.61
C VAL A 328 -16.90 -11.11 14.51
N GLN A 329 -16.87 -11.90 15.59
CA GLN A 329 -17.62 -13.17 15.65
C GLN A 329 -19.12 -12.94 15.43
N ALA A 330 -19.71 -11.92 16.06
CA ALA A 330 -21.12 -11.59 15.87
C ALA A 330 -21.43 -11.15 14.42
N VAL A 331 -20.49 -10.47 13.75
CA VAL A 331 -20.61 -10.18 12.30
C VAL A 331 -20.63 -11.47 11.49
N TYR A 332 -19.68 -12.37 11.74
CA TYR A 332 -19.62 -13.67 11.09
C TYR A 332 -20.91 -14.49 11.29
N ASP A 333 -21.41 -14.58 12.52
CA ASP A 333 -22.64 -15.30 12.85
C ASP A 333 -23.86 -14.72 12.11
N ARG A 334 -23.96 -13.40 12.00
CA ARG A 334 -25.03 -12.73 11.25
C ARG A 334 -24.95 -12.99 9.75
N LEU A 335 -23.74 -12.96 9.18
CA LEU A 335 -23.54 -13.28 7.77
C LEU A 335 -23.95 -14.72 7.48
N GLN A 336 -23.56 -15.68 8.32
CA GLN A 336 -23.99 -17.08 8.18
C GLN A 336 -25.50 -17.24 8.33
N ALA A 337 -26.11 -16.57 9.30
CA ALA A 337 -27.56 -16.60 9.49
C ALA A 337 -28.33 -16.02 8.29
N SER A 338 -27.72 -15.11 7.52
CA SER A 338 -28.28 -14.57 6.28
C SER A 338 -28.04 -15.45 5.05
N GLY A 339 -27.37 -16.61 5.20
CA GLY A 339 -27.07 -17.54 4.12
C GLY A 339 -25.72 -17.34 3.44
N GLU A 340 -24.83 -16.46 3.98
CA GLU A 340 -23.46 -16.31 3.47
C GLU A 340 -22.63 -17.52 3.90
N THR A 341 -22.20 -18.34 2.93
CA THR A 341 -21.41 -19.56 3.16
C THR A 341 -19.93 -19.40 2.79
N ARG A 342 -19.58 -18.32 2.07
CA ARG A 342 -18.21 -18.05 1.62
C ARG A 342 -17.53 -17.04 2.54
N VAL A 343 -17.54 -17.33 3.85
CA VAL A 343 -16.95 -16.49 4.87
C VAL A 343 -16.31 -17.34 5.97
N ALA A 344 -15.15 -16.92 6.47
CA ALA A 344 -14.49 -17.45 7.67
C ALA A 344 -14.24 -16.34 8.68
N PHE A 345 -14.11 -16.74 9.93
CA PHE A 345 -13.61 -15.89 11.01
C PHE A 345 -12.29 -16.45 11.56
N VAL A 346 -11.30 -15.60 11.68
CA VAL A 346 -9.97 -15.92 12.22
C VAL A 346 -9.69 -15.04 13.43
N HIS A 347 -9.56 -15.66 14.59
CA HIS A 347 -9.18 -14.98 15.83
C HIS A 347 -7.67 -15.12 16.06
N PHE A 348 -6.95 -14.01 15.97
CA PHE A 348 -5.53 -13.96 16.26
C PHE A 348 -5.29 -13.96 17.78
N THR A 349 -4.63 -14.97 18.29
CA THR A 349 -4.30 -15.16 19.71
C THR A 349 -2.80 -15.33 19.92
N GLY A 350 -2.31 -15.06 21.12
CA GLY A 350 -0.92 -15.29 21.48
C GLY A 350 0.09 -14.38 20.81
N LEU A 351 -0.34 -13.23 20.30
CA LEU A 351 0.54 -12.23 19.70
C LEU A 351 1.41 -11.55 20.77
N SER A 352 2.67 -11.32 20.46
CA SER A 352 3.64 -10.66 21.36
C SER A 352 3.44 -9.16 21.41
N LEU A 353 3.03 -8.55 20.29
CA LEU A 353 2.82 -7.12 20.10
C LEU A 353 4.02 -6.29 20.58
N MET A 354 5.22 -6.69 20.16
CA MET A 354 6.49 -6.08 20.62
C MET A 354 6.99 -4.96 19.74
N ALA A 355 6.38 -4.75 18.55
CA ALA A 355 6.73 -3.62 17.71
C ALA A 355 6.20 -2.29 18.28
N CYS A 356 6.62 -1.16 17.70
CA CYS A 356 6.27 0.18 18.15
C CYS A 356 4.76 0.32 18.43
N ASN A 357 4.41 0.96 19.53
CA ASN A 357 3.02 1.21 19.93
C ASN A 357 2.15 -0.05 19.99
N TYR A 358 2.73 -1.17 20.44
CA TYR A 358 2.04 -2.47 20.53
C TYR A 358 1.54 -3.03 19.20
N HIS A 359 2.24 -2.73 18.10
CA HIS A 359 1.97 -3.37 16.81
C HIS A 359 2.55 -4.78 16.78
N PRO A 360 2.03 -5.64 15.88
CA PRO A 360 2.60 -6.95 15.61
C PRO A 360 4.03 -6.84 15.05
N ASP A 361 4.94 -7.63 15.55
CA ASP A 361 6.28 -7.78 14.99
C ASP A 361 6.30 -8.82 13.84
N VAL A 362 7.48 -9.03 13.24
CA VAL A 362 7.64 -9.99 12.11
C VAL A 362 7.20 -11.40 12.47
N GLY A 363 7.40 -11.83 13.74
CA GLY A 363 6.97 -13.12 14.24
C GLY A 363 5.45 -13.22 14.38
N ASP A 364 4.84 -12.18 14.92
CA ASP A 364 3.38 -12.07 14.99
C ASP A 364 2.76 -12.10 13.59
N HIS A 365 3.32 -11.33 12.65
CA HIS A 365 2.84 -11.33 11.26
C HIS A 365 2.96 -12.70 10.58
N ALA A 366 4.01 -13.47 10.88
CA ALA A 366 4.11 -14.84 10.38
C ALA A 366 3.00 -15.74 10.94
N SER A 367 2.69 -15.60 12.23
CA SER A 367 1.60 -16.35 12.89
C SER A 367 0.23 -15.97 12.34
N MET A 368 -0.02 -14.66 12.16
CA MET A 368 -1.27 -14.14 11.56
C MET A 368 -1.45 -14.64 10.12
N ALA A 369 -0.39 -14.61 9.31
CA ALA A 369 -0.42 -15.14 7.94
C ALA A 369 -0.75 -16.64 7.94
N SER A 370 -0.10 -17.43 8.82
CA SER A 370 -0.37 -18.87 8.92
C SER A 370 -1.82 -19.18 9.27
N ALA A 371 -2.44 -18.39 10.14
CA ALA A 371 -3.84 -18.56 10.51
C ALA A 371 -4.79 -18.22 9.33
N ILE A 372 -4.50 -17.16 8.57
CA ILE A 372 -5.28 -16.80 7.37
C ILE A 372 -5.12 -17.87 6.30
N ILE A 373 -3.90 -18.33 6.02
CA ILE A 373 -3.61 -19.39 5.04
C ILE A 373 -4.40 -20.65 5.40
N ALA A 374 -4.37 -21.09 6.67
CA ALA A 374 -5.12 -22.25 7.12
C ALA A 374 -6.64 -22.09 6.91
N ALA A 375 -7.21 -20.89 7.12
CA ALA A 375 -8.63 -20.63 6.87
C ALA A 375 -8.98 -20.69 5.38
N ILE A 376 -8.10 -20.18 4.50
CA ILE A 376 -8.27 -20.24 3.05
C ILE A 376 -8.18 -21.70 2.56
N ASP A 377 -7.20 -22.46 3.03
CA ASP A 377 -7.02 -23.88 2.67
C ASP A 377 -8.19 -24.75 3.15
N ALA A 378 -8.70 -24.49 4.35
CA ALA A 378 -9.87 -25.19 4.90
C ALA A 378 -11.16 -24.95 4.12
N ALA A 379 -11.27 -23.84 3.40
CA ALA A 379 -12.43 -23.54 2.56
C ALA A 379 -12.48 -24.38 1.26
N GLY A 380 -11.42 -25.12 0.95
CA GLY A 380 -11.29 -25.87 -0.29
C GLY A 380 -10.96 -24.96 -1.48
N SER A 381 -11.54 -25.23 -2.66
CA SER A 381 -11.26 -24.41 -3.84
C SER A 381 -11.94 -23.04 -3.73
N VAL A 382 -11.17 -22.03 -3.35
CA VAL A 382 -11.60 -20.61 -3.39
C VAL A 382 -11.17 -19.92 -4.68
N TRP A 383 -10.22 -20.52 -5.39
CA TRP A 383 -9.67 -19.98 -6.63
C TRP A 383 -10.60 -20.33 -7.81
N ALA A 384 -10.77 -19.40 -8.74
CA ALA A 384 -11.53 -19.64 -9.95
C ALA A 384 -10.94 -20.84 -10.72
N SER A 385 -11.82 -21.76 -11.18
CA SER A 385 -11.41 -22.95 -11.94
C SER A 385 -10.74 -22.53 -13.25
N GLY A 386 -9.42 -22.53 -13.28
CA GLY A 386 -8.63 -22.15 -14.47
C GLY A 386 -7.13 -22.00 -14.24
N GLY A 387 -6.67 -22.10 -12.98
CA GLY A 387 -5.30 -21.74 -12.67
C GLY A 387 -4.58 -22.56 -11.60
N ASP A 388 -4.92 -23.84 -11.41
CA ASP A 388 -4.07 -24.69 -10.58
C ASP A 388 -2.83 -25.10 -11.40
N PRO A 389 -1.62 -24.60 -11.07
CA PRO A 389 -0.42 -25.22 -11.59
C PRO A 389 -0.39 -26.65 -11.07
N VAL A 390 -0.32 -27.62 -11.96
CA VAL A 390 -0.03 -29.02 -11.62
C VAL A 390 1.31 -29.00 -10.89
N VAL A 391 1.31 -29.13 -9.58
CA VAL A 391 2.51 -29.37 -8.80
C VAL A 391 2.98 -30.77 -9.14
N THR A 392 3.82 -30.87 -10.19
CA THR A 392 4.60 -32.08 -10.43
C THR A 392 5.59 -32.18 -9.26
N GLY A 393 5.31 -33.12 -8.36
CA GLY A 393 6.10 -33.39 -7.17
C GLY A 393 7.57 -33.58 -7.50
N SER A 394 8.38 -32.61 -7.11
CA SER A 394 9.81 -32.79 -6.97
C SER A 394 10.05 -33.43 -5.59
N THR A 395 10.23 -34.73 -5.58
CA THR A 395 10.76 -35.46 -4.42
C THR A 395 12.21 -35.02 -4.21
N VAL A 396 12.42 -34.19 -3.18
CA VAL A 396 13.78 -33.93 -2.67
C VAL A 396 14.25 -35.19 -1.93
N PRO A 397 15.38 -35.80 -2.33
CA PRO A 397 15.93 -36.94 -1.56
C PRO A 397 16.48 -36.39 -0.24
N HIS A 398 15.99 -36.94 0.89
CA HIS A 398 16.66 -36.78 2.16
C HIS A 398 18.02 -37.51 2.08
N ALA A 399 19.11 -36.76 2.18
CA ALA A 399 20.41 -37.31 2.45
C ALA A 399 20.53 -37.56 3.98
N ASN A 400 20.90 -38.78 4.33
CA ASN A 400 21.25 -39.26 5.70
C ASN A 400 22.46 -38.51 6.29
#